data_9929c6afd34a8e3f7dc275fce71f3f11
#
_entry.id   9929c6afd34a8e3f7dc275fce71f3f11
#
_cell.length_a   1.000
_cell.length_b   1.000
_cell.length_c   1.000
_cell.angle_alpha   90.00
_cell.angle_beta   90.00
_cell.angle_gamma   90.00
#
_symmetry.space_group_name_H-M   'P 1'
#
loop_
_entity.id
_entity.type
_entity.pdbx_description
1 polymer ?
#
loop_
_entity_poly.entity_id
_entity_poly.type
_entity_poly.pdbx_seq_one_letter_code
_entity_poly.pdbx_strand_id
1 'polypeptide(L)'
;MIEGSTIATKYGNVNTDYVLFIASGAFHQCKPSDMLAELQGRLPIKVELKGLTADDLLRILTEPEANVLKQQRALLETEGVELSFTDEAVKYIADLSAEVNRTVDNIGARRLHTVLEKIVEEVSFHAPEKVSAYKADGGVGALKVVIDVPEVDGAIGELLQKTDLSRFVL
;
A
#
# COMPACT_ATOMS: atom_id res chain seq x y z
N MET A 1 13.67 -29.01 -3.68
CA MET A 1 12.26 -28.60 -3.54
C MET A 1 11.56 -28.51 -4.90
N ILE A 2 12.02 -27.69 -5.84
CA ILE A 2 11.36 -27.49 -7.15
C ILE A 2 11.31 -28.77 -8.01
N GLU A 3 12.18 -29.73 -7.75
CA GLU A 3 12.25 -31.05 -8.46
C GLU A 3 11.31 -32.10 -7.93
N GLY A 4 10.55 -31.79 -6.90
CA GLY A 4 9.83 -32.78 -6.14
C GLY A 4 10.74 -33.47 -5.11
N SER A 5 10.43 -33.36 -3.87
CA SER A 5 11.11 -34.03 -2.76
C SER A 5 10.19 -34.18 -1.58
N THR A 6 10.46 -35.19 -0.76
CA THR A 6 9.74 -35.37 0.50
C THR A 6 10.50 -34.67 1.63
N ILE A 7 9.87 -33.70 2.25
CA ILE A 7 10.45 -32.91 3.34
C ILE A 7 9.77 -33.30 4.64
N ALA A 8 10.57 -33.68 5.63
CA ALA A 8 10.09 -33.94 6.99
C ALA A 8 9.80 -32.60 7.70
N THR A 9 8.57 -32.44 8.16
CA THR A 9 8.15 -31.28 8.97
C THR A 9 7.67 -31.76 10.35
N LYS A 10 7.49 -30.84 11.28
CA LYS A 10 6.94 -31.12 12.61
C LYS A 10 5.51 -31.73 12.58
N TYR A 11 4.81 -31.62 11.46
CA TYR A 11 3.45 -32.14 11.26
C TYR A 11 3.41 -33.41 10.39
N GLY A 12 4.56 -33.92 9.96
CA GLY A 12 4.67 -35.08 9.08
C GLY A 12 5.46 -34.77 7.81
N ASN A 13 5.55 -35.76 6.92
CA ASN A 13 6.24 -35.64 5.66
C ASN A 13 5.35 -34.95 4.62
N VAL A 14 5.91 -33.94 3.93
CA VAL A 14 5.24 -33.21 2.85
C VAL A 14 5.96 -33.51 1.53
N ASN A 15 5.22 -33.96 0.54
CA ASN A 15 5.72 -34.13 -0.83
C ASN A 15 5.50 -32.84 -1.63
N THR A 16 6.55 -32.35 -2.32
CA THR A 16 6.52 -31.10 -3.07
C THR A 16 6.21 -31.27 -4.56
N ASP A 17 5.92 -32.49 -5.04
CA ASP A 17 5.63 -32.77 -6.47
C ASP A 17 4.45 -31.95 -7.01
N TYR A 18 3.46 -31.70 -6.16
CA TYR A 18 2.23 -30.95 -6.53
C TYR A 18 2.19 -29.51 -6.03
N VAL A 19 3.36 -28.94 -5.66
CA VAL A 19 3.45 -27.55 -5.21
C VAL A 19 3.78 -26.65 -6.39
N LEU A 20 2.95 -25.63 -6.62
CA LEU A 20 3.24 -24.56 -7.57
C LEU A 20 4.28 -23.62 -6.99
N PHE A 21 5.40 -23.45 -7.69
CA PHE A 21 6.44 -22.51 -7.30
C PHE A 21 6.34 -21.23 -8.13
N ILE A 22 6.22 -20.11 -7.45
CA ILE A 22 6.20 -18.77 -8.04
C ILE A 22 7.39 -18.00 -7.49
N ALA A 23 8.28 -17.54 -8.38
CA ALA A 23 9.41 -16.71 -8.03
C ALA A 23 9.19 -15.30 -8.60
N SER A 24 9.55 -14.28 -7.83
CA SER A 24 9.52 -12.88 -8.27
C SER A 24 10.85 -12.19 -8.00
N GLY A 25 11.22 -11.25 -8.85
CA GLY A 25 12.44 -10.46 -8.69
C GLY A 25 12.42 -9.24 -9.59
N ALA A 26 13.14 -8.18 -9.19
CA ALA A 26 13.19 -6.93 -9.94
C ALA A 26 14.23 -6.95 -11.07
N PHE A 27 15.19 -7.88 -11.04
CA PHE A 27 16.21 -8.08 -12.09
C PHE A 27 16.97 -6.80 -12.52
N HIS A 28 17.26 -5.89 -11.56
CA HIS A 28 17.96 -4.63 -11.86
C HIS A 28 19.42 -4.82 -12.32
N GLN A 29 20.10 -5.83 -11.77
CA GLN A 29 21.54 -6.07 -12.03
C GLN A 29 21.78 -7.27 -12.96
N CYS A 30 20.79 -8.11 -13.19
CA CYS A 30 20.90 -9.33 -14.00
C CYS A 30 19.62 -9.55 -14.78
N LYS A 31 19.67 -10.39 -15.80
CA LYS A 31 18.50 -10.79 -16.59
C LYS A 31 17.98 -12.15 -16.10
N PRO A 32 16.70 -12.48 -16.30
CA PRO A 32 16.19 -13.83 -16.05
C PRO A 32 16.96 -14.94 -16.81
N SER A 33 17.61 -14.58 -17.94
CA SER A 33 18.49 -15.48 -18.71
C SER A 33 19.81 -15.81 -18.03
N ASP A 34 20.21 -15.03 -17.03
CA ASP A 34 21.47 -15.25 -16.30
C ASP A 34 21.30 -16.22 -15.12
N MET A 35 20.06 -16.68 -14.89
CA MET A 35 19.76 -17.73 -13.92
C MET A 35 20.37 -19.06 -14.37
N LEU A 36 20.68 -19.91 -13.41
CA LEU A 36 21.14 -21.28 -13.67
C LEU A 36 20.18 -22.00 -14.64
N ALA A 37 20.72 -22.72 -15.62
CA ALA A 37 19.93 -23.41 -16.63
C ALA A 37 18.91 -24.39 -16.06
N GLU A 38 19.25 -25.06 -14.94
CA GLU A 38 18.38 -25.96 -14.22
C GLU A 38 17.13 -25.23 -13.66
N LEU A 39 17.33 -24.03 -13.13
CA LEU A 39 16.20 -23.22 -12.62
C LEU A 39 15.34 -22.68 -13.77
N GLN A 40 15.95 -22.29 -14.89
CA GLN A 40 15.19 -21.84 -16.06
C GLN A 40 14.30 -22.94 -16.64
N GLY A 41 14.77 -24.19 -16.62
CA GLY A 41 14.00 -25.35 -17.07
C GLY A 41 12.80 -25.68 -16.15
N ARG A 42 12.91 -25.32 -14.87
CA ARG A 42 11.86 -25.59 -13.86
C ARG A 42 10.90 -24.43 -13.62
N LEU A 43 11.28 -23.23 -14.03
CA LEU A 43 10.47 -22.02 -14.06
C LEU A 43 10.32 -21.55 -15.53
N PRO A 44 9.67 -22.34 -16.39
CA PRO A 44 9.65 -22.07 -17.83
C PRO A 44 8.77 -20.87 -18.20
N ILE A 45 7.76 -20.56 -17.37
CA ILE A 45 6.83 -19.46 -17.63
C ILE A 45 7.44 -18.19 -17.07
N LYS A 46 7.70 -17.21 -17.94
CA LYS A 46 8.21 -15.89 -17.60
C LYS A 46 7.12 -14.88 -17.85
N VAL A 47 6.81 -14.09 -16.81
CA VAL A 47 5.79 -13.04 -16.87
C VAL A 47 6.44 -11.73 -16.49
N GLU A 48 6.30 -10.73 -17.34
CA GLU A 48 6.71 -9.36 -17.06
C GLU A 48 5.50 -8.57 -16.56
N LEU A 49 5.60 -8.02 -15.34
CA LEU A 49 4.56 -7.18 -14.76
C LEU A 49 4.76 -5.74 -15.23
N LYS A 50 3.69 -5.14 -15.72
CA LYS A 50 3.66 -3.72 -16.09
C LYS A 50 3.52 -2.86 -14.84
N GLY A 51 4.03 -1.63 -14.90
CA GLY A 51 3.78 -0.62 -13.87
C GLY A 51 2.28 -0.32 -13.75
N LEU A 52 1.83 0.00 -12.53
CA LEU A 52 0.45 0.35 -12.27
C LEU A 52 0.14 1.75 -12.82
N THR A 53 -1.00 1.90 -13.46
CA THR A 53 -1.55 3.19 -13.90
C THR A 53 -2.32 3.87 -12.76
N ALA A 54 -2.68 5.14 -12.91
CA ALA A 54 -3.53 5.85 -11.96
C ALA A 54 -4.89 5.17 -11.78
N ASP A 55 -5.48 4.67 -12.89
CA ASP A 55 -6.75 3.93 -12.85
C ASP A 55 -6.61 2.61 -12.08
N ASP A 56 -5.49 1.89 -12.24
CA ASP A 56 -5.24 0.66 -11.48
C ASP A 56 -5.11 0.97 -9.98
N LEU A 57 -4.42 2.06 -9.62
CA LEU A 57 -4.28 2.51 -8.23
C LEU A 57 -5.63 2.93 -7.64
N LEU A 58 -6.47 3.62 -8.41
CA LEU A 58 -7.83 3.98 -8.01
C LEU A 58 -8.68 2.73 -7.73
N ARG A 59 -8.60 1.73 -8.61
CA ARG A 59 -9.29 0.45 -8.41
C ARG A 59 -8.81 -0.27 -7.16
N ILE A 60 -7.51 -0.26 -6.88
CA ILE A 60 -6.92 -0.84 -5.65
C ILE A 60 -7.44 -0.14 -4.39
N LEU A 61 -7.72 1.17 -4.46
CA LEU A 61 -8.28 1.92 -3.34
C LEU A 61 -9.78 1.64 -3.11
N THR A 62 -10.53 1.29 -4.16
CA THR A 62 -12.00 1.26 -4.12
C THR A 62 -12.59 -0.14 -4.16
N GLU A 63 -12.09 -1.03 -5.05
CA GLU A 63 -12.70 -2.33 -5.33
C GLU A 63 -12.52 -3.38 -4.21
N PRO A 64 -11.34 -3.55 -3.58
CA PRO A 64 -11.15 -4.61 -2.59
C PRO A 64 -12.06 -4.42 -1.37
N GLU A 65 -12.59 -5.52 -0.85
CA GLU A 65 -13.43 -5.50 0.36
C GLU A 65 -12.69 -4.90 1.56
N ALA A 66 -11.43 -5.30 1.77
CA ALA A 66 -10.54 -4.77 2.80
C ALA A 66 -9.49 -3.82 2.19
N ASN A 67 -9.95 -2.73 1.55
CA ASN A 67 -9.05 -1.73 0.99
C ASN A 67 -8.41 -0.85 2.08
N VAL A 68 -7.32 -0.15 1.71
CA VAL A 68 -6.52 0.66 2.65
C VAL A 68 -7.34 1.79 3.27
N LEU A 69 -8.28 2.40 2.52
CA LEU A 69 -9.16 3.45 3.05
C LEU A 69 -10.06 2.94 4.17
N LYS A 70 -10.63 1.74 4.01
CA LYS A 70 -11.44 1.12 5.05
C LYS A 70 -10.62 0.72 6.27
N GLN A 71 -9.38 0.29 6.07
CA GLN A 71 -8.47 -0.01 7.17
C GLN A 71 -8.16 1.25 7.98
N GLN A 72 -7.87 2.38 7.34
CA GLN A 72 -7.64 3.66 8.03
C GLN A 72 -8.89 4.16 8.76
N ARG A 73 -10.08 4.01 8.16
CA ARG A 73 -11.35 4.33 8.83
C ARG A 73 -11.55 3.50 10.09
N ALA A 74 -11.40 2.19 9.99
CA ALA A 74 -11.57 1.28 11.12
C ALA A 74 -10.55 1.56 12.24
N LEU A 75 -9.32 1.95 11.89
CA LEU A 75 -8.29 2.33 12.87
C LEU A 75 -8.71 3.57 13.65
N LEU A 76 -9.10 4.66 12.97
CA LEU A 76 -9.50 5.91 13.61
C LEU A 76 -10.85 5.82 14.33
N GLU A 77 -11.73 4.91 13.92
CA GLU A 77 -12.99 4.63 14.61
C GLU A 77 -12.74 4.14 16.04
N THR A 78 -11.64 3.40 16.27
CA THR A 78 -11.26 2.96 17.64
C THR A 78 -10.92 4.12 18.56
N GLU A 79 -10.45 5.25 18.00
CA GLU A 79 -10.16 6.49 18.73
C GLU A 79 -11.38 7.43 18.81
N GLY A 80 -12.51 7.03 18.25
CA GLY A 80 -13.75 7.82 18.26
C GLY A 80 -13.82 8.87 17.15
N VAL A 81 -13.05 8.70 16.06
CA VAL A 81 -13.07 9.56 14.86
C VAL A 81 -13.73 8.81 13.70
N GLU A 82 -14.76 9.39 13.11
CA GLU A 82 -15.40 8.92 11.89
C GLU A 82 -14.70 9.58 10.68
N LEU A 83 -13.70 8.89 10.12
CA LEU A 83 -12.96 9.35 8.95
C LEU A 83 -13.73 9.07 7.66
N SER A 84 -13.80 10.06 6.77
CA SER A 84 -14.34 9.89 5.42
C SER A 84 -13.44 10.58 4.39
N PHE A 85 -13.46 10.06 3.16
CA PHE A 85 -12.75 10.64 2.02
C PHE A 85 -13.78 10.99 0.96
N THR A 86 -13.62 12.14 0.31
CA THR A 86 -14.44 12.47 -0.87
C THR A 86 -13.94 11.66 -2.08
N ASP A 87 -14.82 11.41 -3.04
CA ASP A 87 -14.46 10.66 -4.26
C ASP A 87 -13.38 11.40 -5.06
N GLU A 88 -13.39 12.73 -5.02
CA GLU A 88 -12.39 13.59 -5.64
C GLU A 88 -11.02 13.44 -4.96
N ALA A 89 -10.99 13.39 -3.62
CA ALA A 89 -9.76 13.15 -2.86
C ALA A 89 -9.19 11.75 -3.14
N VAL A 90 -10.03 10.72 -3.21
CA VAL A 90 -9.59 9.35 -3.53
C VAL A 90 -8.95 9.27 -4.92
N LYS A 91 -9.56 9.92 -5.90
CA LYS A 91 -9.01 10.01 -7.25
C LYS A 91 -7.68 10.77 -7.26
N TYR A 92 -7.63 11.90 -6.58
CA TYR A 92 -6.41 12.72 -6.48
C TYR A 92 -5.25 11.95 -5.80
N ILE A 93 -5.52 11.15 -4.76
CA ILE A 93 -4.54 10.27 -4.11
C ILE A 93 -3.98 9.23 -5.10
N ALA A 94 -4.84 8.65 -5.96
CA ALA A 94 -4.41 7.69 -6.98
C ALA A 94 -3.52 8.35 -8.04
N ASP A 95 -3.93 9.51 -8.56
CA ASP A 95 -3.18 10.29 -9.56
C ASP A 95 -1.80 10.70 -9.02
N LEU A 96 -1.77 11.24 -7.80
CA LEU A 96 -0.55 11.65 -7.11
C LEU A 96 0.39 10.46 -6.85
N SER A 97 -0.14 9.33 -6.41
CA SER A 97 0.65 8.10 -6.19
C SER A 97 1.26 7.57 -7.49
N ALA A 98 0.53 7.66 -8.61
CA ALA A 98 1.04 7.30 -9.93
C ALA A 98 2.16 8.26 -10.38
N GLU A 99 2.01 9.56 -10.14
CA GLU A 99 3.01 10.57 -10.47
C GLU A 99 4.29 10.38 -9.66
N VAL A 100 4.18 10.16 -8.35
CA VAL A 100 5.34 9.89 -7.48
C VAL A 100 6.04 8.59 -7.88
N ASN A 101 5.31 7.53 -8.23
CA ASN A 101 5.90 6.28 -8.75
C ASN A 101 6.64 6.48 -10.09
N ARG A 102 6.30 7.52 -10.87
CA ARG A 102 6.96 7.84 -12.13
C ARG A 102 8.19 8.73 -11.95
N THR A 103 8.17 9.63 -10.97
CA THR A 103 9.23 10.63 -10.74
C THR A 103 10.31 10.15 -9.78
N VAL A 104 9.97 9.23 -8.88
CA VAL A 104 10.87 8.62 -7.91
C VAL A 104 10.98 7.11 -8.19
N ASP A 105 11.31 6.30 -7.20
CA ASP A 105 11.33 4.85 -7.35
C ASP A 105 9.91 4.28 -7.44
N ASN A 106 9.69 3.42 -8.43
CA ASN A 106 8.41 2.74 -8.60
C ASN A 106 8.28 1.57 -7.60
N ILE A 107 7.56 1.80 -6.53
CA ILE A 107 7.24 0.78 -5.51
C ILE A 107 5.82 0.21 -5.66
N GLY A 108 5.16 0.50 -6.79
CA GLY A 108 3.84 -0.02 -7.11
C GLY A 108 2.76 0.45 -6.13
N ALA A 109 1.83 -0.47 -5.79
CA ALA A 109 0.71 -0.18 -4.89
C ALA A 109 1.12 0.18 -3.46
N ARG A 110 2.35 -0.16 -3.03
CA ARG A 110 2.87 0.23 -1.71
C ARG A 110 2.91 1.75 -1.53
N ARG A 111 3.03 2.50 -2.63
CA ARG A 111 2.97 3.97 -2.62
C ARG A 111 1.67 4.50 -2.02
N LEU A 112 0.55 3.82 -2.24
CA LEU A 112 -0.75 4.21 -1.65
C LEU A 112 -0.73 4.19 -0.12
N HIS A 113 -0.07 3.20 0.50
CA HIS A 113 0.10 3.16 1.95
C HIS A 113 0.89 4.36 2.44
N THR A 114 2.07 4.63 1.83
CA THR A 114 2.93 5.75 2.22
C THR A 114 2.22 7.11 2.10
N VAL A 115 1.47 7.31 1.02
CA VAL A 115 0.72 8.54 0.78
C VAL A 115 -0.41 8.69 1.80
N LEU A 116 -1.21 7.62 2.01
CA LEU A 116 -2.31 7.65 2.97
C LEU A 116 -1.84 7.82 4.42
N GLU A 117 -0.75 7.15 4.81
CA GLU A 117 -0.15 7.32 6.13
C GLU A 117 0.19 8.78 6.39
N LYS A 118 0.78 9.46 5.41
CA LYS A 118 1.10 10.89 5.54
C LYS A 118 -0.14 11.78 5.65
N ILE A 119 -1.19 11.53 4.87
CA ILE A 119 -2.44 12.29 4.94
C ILE A 119 -3.11 12.13 6.32
N VAL A 120 -3.09 10.91 6.85
CA VAL A 120 -3.79 10.57 8.09
C VAL A 120 -2.94 10.82 9.34
N GLU A 121 -1.62 10.99 9.21
CA GLU A 121 -0.65 11.14 10.31
C GLU A 121 -1.08 12.23 11.30
N GLU A 122 -1.37 13.43 10.81
CA GLU A 122 -1.75 14.58 11.66
C GLU A 122 -3.12 14.37 12.33
N VAL A 123 -4.07 13.78 11.58
CA VAL A 123 -5.39 13.46 12.12
C VAL A 123 -5.29 12.41 13.22
N SER A 124 -4.48 11.37 12.99
CA SER A 124 -4.27 10.28 13.94
C SER A 124 -3.55 10.75 15.21
N PHE A 125 -2.52 11.58 15.05
CA PHE A 125 -1.75 12.10 16.19
C PHE A 125 -2.61 12.97 17.13
N HIS A 126 -3.45 13.84 16.57
CA HIS A 126 -4.30 14.73 17.33
C HIS A 126 -5.70 14.17 17.66
N ALA A 127 -6.01 12.96 17.23
CA ALA A 127 -7.33 12.33 17.44
C ALA A 127 -7.77 12.33 18.91
N PRO A 128 -6.96 11.87 19.90
CA PRO A 128 -7.38 11.82 21.31
C PRO A 128 -7.73 13.19 21.88
N GLU A 129 -6.92 14.22 21.54
CA GLU A 129 -7.13 15.60 22.01
C GLU A 129 -8.38 16.21 21.40
N LYS A 130 -8.55 16.10 20.07
CA LYS A 130 -9.71 16.61 19.33
C LYS A 130 -11.02 15.95 19.79
N VAL A 131 -11.01 14.64 20.00
CA VAL A 131 -12.18 13.90 20.49
C VAL A 131 -12.53 14.31 21.93
N SER A 132 -11.53 14.52 22.80
CA SER A 132 -11.73 14.98 24.16
C SER A 132 -12.34 16.38 24.20
N ALA A 133 -11.83 17.31 23.39
CA ALA A 133 -12.37 18.65 23.24
C ALA A 133 -13.81 18.63 22.66
N TYR A 134 -14.06 17.84 21.63
CA TYR A 134 -15.38 17.67 21.03
C TYR A 134 -16.43 17.19 22.06
N LYS A 135 -16.08 16.23 22.91
CA LYS A 135 -16.95 15.73 23.98
C LYS A 135 -17.15 16.78 25.08
N ALA A 136 -16.12 17.56 25.41
CA ALA A 136 -16.22 18.63 26.42
C ALA A 136 -17.17 19.77 25.95
N ASP A 137 -17.23 20.03 24.64
CA ASP A 137 -18.13 21.00 24.03
C ASP A 137 -19.57 20.48 23.80
N GLY A 138 -19.88 19.29 24.36
CA GLY A 138 -21.21 18.69 24.27
C GLY A 138 -21.48 17.89 22.99
N GLY A 139 -20.45 17.56 22.23
CA GLY A 139 -20.53 16.69 21.05
C GLY A 139 -20.97 15.28 21.42
N VAL A 140 -21.90 14.72 20.63
CA VAL A 140 -22.44 13.36 20.83
C VAL A 140 -21.99 12.48 19.66
N GLY A 141 -21.41 11.32 20.00
CA GLY A 141 -20.95 10.36 19.00
C GLY A 141 -19.49 10.54 18.62
N ALA A 142 -19.13 10.02 17.43
CA ALA A 142 -17.78 10.13 16.88
C ALA A 142 -17.53 11.51 16.25
N LEU A 143 -16.29 11.99 16.35
CA LEU A 143 -15.85 13.22 15.69
C LEU A 143 -15.76 12.94 14.18
N LYS A 144 -16.51 13.69 13.37
CA LYS A 144 -16.47 13.53 11.91
C LYS A 144 -15.31 14.31 11.32
N VAL A 145 -14.45 13.62 10.57
CA VAL A 145 -13.35 14.20 9.81
C VAL A 145 -13.52 13.82 8.35
N VAL A 146 -13.57 14.81 7.47
CA VAL A 146 -13.66 14.62 6.02
C VAL A 146 -12.34 15.05 5.41
N ILE A 147 -11.72 14.16 4.65
CA ILE A 147 -10.52 14.46 3.85
C ILE A 147 -10.96 14.79 2.44
N ASP A 148 -10.67 15.99 2.01
CA ASP A 148 -10.89 16.49 0.65
C ASP A 148 -9.55 16.80 -0.03
N VAL A 149 -9.57 17.26 -1.28
CA VAL A 149 -8.37 17.56 -2.08
C VAL A 149 -7.44 18.57 -1.39
N PRO A 150 -7.90 19.67 -0.77
CA PRO A 150 -7.03 20.61 -0.08
C PRO A 150 -6.24 20.00 1.09
N GLU A 151 -6.86 19.11 1.87
CA GLU A 151 -6.21 18.41 2.97
C GLU A 151 -5.13 17.46 2.45
N VAL A 152 -5.40 16.76 1.33
CA VAL A 152 -4.41 15.90 0.68
C VAL A 152 -3.22 16.72 0.18
N ASP A 153 -3.47 17.84 -0.48
CA ASP A 153 -2.43 18.71 -1.03
C ASP A 153 -1.56 19.34 0.08
N GLY A 154 -2.20 19.79 1.17
CA GLY A 154 -1.50 20.31 2.34
C GLY A 154 -0.58 19.29 3.00
N ALA A 155 -1.04 18.05 3.18
CA ALA A 155 -0.25 16.99 3.81
C ALA A 155 0.93 16.51 2.94
N ILE A 156 0.81 16.57 1.61
CA ILE A 156 1.80 16.02 0.68
C ILE A 156 2.64 17.11 0.03
N GLY A 157 2.18 18.36 -0.01
CA GLY A 157 2.90 19.49 -0.60
C GLY A 157 4.32 19.64 -0.04
N GLU A 158 4.53 19.35 1.26
CA GLU A 158 5.86 19.28 1.86
C GLU A 158 6.72 18.11 1.34
N LEU A 159 6.10 16.98 0.99
CA LEU A 159 6.78 15.81 0.45
C LEU A 159 7.26 16.04 -0.98
N LEU A 160 6.49 16.74 -1.79
CA LEU A 160 6.85 17.07 -3.18
C LEU A 160 7.96 18.13 -3.24
N GLN A 161 8.02 19.04 -2.27
CA GLN A 161 9.09 20.06 -2.19
C GLN A 161 10.41 19.52 -1.64
N LYS A 162 10.37 18.51 -0.78
CA LYS A 162 11.57 17.80 -0.29
C LYS A 162 11.91 16.70 -1.29
N THR A 163 12.76 16.99 -2.26
CA THR A 163 13.27 16.13 -3.34
C THR A 163 13.99 14.84 -2.86
N ASP A 164 13.87 14.47 -1.60
CA ASP A 164 14.58 13.35 -0.99
C ASP A 164 13.59 12.34 -0.35
N LEU A 165 12.61 11.90 -1.18
CA LEU A 165 11.65 10.85 -0.78
C LEU A 165 12.34 9.49 -0.53
N SER A 166 13.59 9.32 -0.97
CA SER A 166 14.39 8.12 -0.74
C SER A 166 14.72 7.89 0.76
N ARG A 167 14.65 8.94 1.59
CA ARG A 167 14.90 8.84 3.04
C ARG A 167 13.72 8.31 3.85
N PHE A 168 12.53 8.20 3.26
CA PHE A 168 11.32 7.76 3.95
C PHE A 168 10.85 6.35 3.53
N VAL A 169 11.61 5.69 2.67
CA VAL A 169 11.36 4.28 2.30
C VAL A 169 12.38 3.43 3.05
N LEU A 170 11.94 2.84 4.16
CA LEU A 170 12.59 1.68 4.77
C LEU A 170 12.12 0.42 4.06
#